data_a7d05238d99d6e4980e69a6100289a17
#
_entry.id   a7d05238d99d6e4980e69a6100289a17
#
_cell.length_a   1.000
_cell.length_b   1.000
_cell.length_c   1.000
_cell.angle_alpha   90.00
_cell.angle_beta   90.00
_cell.angle_gamma   90.00
#
_symmetry.space_group_name_H-M   'P 1'
#
loop_
_entity.id
_entity.type
_entity.pdbx_description
1 polymer ?
#
loop_
_entity_poly.entity_id
_entity_poly.type
_entity_poly.pdbx_seq_one_letter_code
_entity_poly.pdbx_strand_id
1 'polypeptide(L)'
;MTRSQPQSLTNSPRTIAVRTHGRYLIDSPASATATLVGFHGYQENAALHLEVLRRIANERPLNLISIQALNRFYTRANTVVAGWMTSEDRELAIADNIAYVAAVLAEVAGETGITRPLVYAGFSQGVAMAYRAAAFVQRPCDGVIALAGDVPPDVVPMAAGLPITLIGRGSEDAWYSVEKMTADVSALRGAGVTVEEHLFAAGHLWHDSFIARAGTFLDERIAS
;
A
#
# COMPACT_ATOMS: atom_id res chain seq x y z
N MET A 1 -34.01 39.98 -24.68
CA MET A 1 -33.09 38.81 -24.68
C MET A 1 -31.68 39.34 -24.48
N THR A 2 -31.22 39.33 -23.24
CA THR A 2 -29.85 39.76 -22.87
C THR A 2 -28.90 38.58 -23.13
N ARG A 3 -28.03 38.71 -24.12
CA ARG A 3 -26.93 37.77 -24.37
C ARG A 3 -25.96 37.89 -23.19
N SER A 4 -25.84 36.84 -22.40
CA SER A 4 -24.76 36.71 -21.42
C SER A 4 -23.43 36.82 -22.15
N GLN A 5 -22.57 37.75 -21.72
CA GLN A 5 -21.21 37.80 -22.26
C GLN A 5 -20.46 36.51 -21.86
N PRO A 6 -19.65 35.94 -22.79
CA PRO A 6 -18.84 34.76 -22.45
C PRO A 6 -17.86 35.14 -21.36
N GLN A 7 -17.89 34.39 -20.26
CA GLN A 7 -16.92 34.54 -19.17
C GLN A 7 -15.51 34.23 -19.70
N SER A 8 -14.57 35.12 -19.38
CA SER A 8 -13.16 34.91 -19.70
C SER A 8 -12.68 33.58 -19.05
N LEU A 9 -12.21 32.65 -19.86
CA LEU A 9 -11.56 31.43 -19.39
C LEU A 9 -10.14 31.81 -18.95
N THR A 10 -9.92 31.93 -17.65
CA THR A 10 -8.60 32.18 -17.06
C THR A 10 -7.70 30.96 -17.21
N ASN A 11 -6.38 31.16 -17.16
CA ASN A 11 -5.37 30.07 -17.22
C ASN A 11 -5.31 29.30 -15.90
N SER A 12 -6.46 28.78 -15.44
CA SER A 12 -6.58 27.98 -14.22
C SER A 12 -6.49 26.49 -14.55
N PRO A 13 -5.78 25.69 -13.75
CA PRO A 13 -5.77 24.25 -13.89
C PRO A 13 -7.21 23.69 -13.81
N ARG A 14 -7.50 22.72 -14.65
CA ARG A 14 -8.78 22.00 -14.65
C ARG A 14 -8.53 20.52 -14.73
N THR A 15 -9.31 19.74 -14.00
CA THR A 15 -9.25 18.30 -14.01
C THR A 15 -10.49 17.70 -14.67
N ILE A 16 -10.31 16.54 -15.29
CA ILE A 16 -11.40 15.75 -15.86
C ILE A 16 -11.11 14.26 -15.59
N ALA A 17 -12.11 13.53 -15.14
CA ALA A 17 -11.97 12.09 -14.95
C ALA A 17 -11.82 11.37 -16.30
N VAL A 18 -10.82 10.50 -16.40
CA VAL A 18 -10.57 9.66 -17.56
C VAL A 18 -10.49 8.20 -17.13
N ARG A 19 -10.80 7.27 -18.04
CA ARG A 19 -10.61 5.84 -17.78
C ARG A 19 -9.18 5.45 -18.11
N THR A 20 -8.53 4.73 -17.19
CA THR A 20 -7.24 4.09 -17.41
C THR A 20 -7.30 2.63 -16.97
N HIS A 21 -6.33 1.82 -17.45
CA HIS A 21 -6.22 0.43 -17.05
C HIS A 21 -5.13 0.31 -15.98
N GLY A 22 -5.52 -0.17 -14.79
CA GLY A 22 -4.59 -0.62 -13.78
C GLY A 22 -3.94 -1.96 -14.20
N ARG A 23 -2.90 -2.35 -13.50
CA ARG A 23 -2.21 -3.64 -13.65
C ARG A 23 -1.94 -4.20 -12.28
N TYR A 24 -2.18 -5.47 -12.07
CA TYR A 24 -1.70 -6.22 -10.91
C TYR A 24 -1.15 -7.57 -11.35
N LEU A 25 -0.35 -8.18 -10.51
CA LEU A 25 0.14 -9.54 -10.67
C LEU A 25 -0.42 -10.38 -9.53
N ILE A 26 -0.80 -11.60 -9.86
CA ILE A 26 -1.32 -12.57 -8.91
C ILE A 26 -0.50 -13.85 -8.98
N ASP A 27 -0.22 -14.42 -7.80
CA ASP A 27 0.32 -15.76 -7.63
C ASP A 27 -0.60 -16.46 -6.62
N SER A 28 -1.43 -17.38 -7.10
CA SER A 28 -2.53 -17.96 -6.33
C SER A 28 -2.52 -19.49 -6.47
N PRO A 29 -1.86 -20.21 -5.56
CA PRO A 29 -1.93 -21.67 -5.55
C PRO A 29 -3.33 -22.15 -5.17
N ALA A 30 -3.77 -23.28 -5.73
CA ALA A 30 -5.09 -23.85 -5.45
C ALA A 30 -5.35 -24.15 -3.95
N SER A 31 -4.29 -24.27 -3.17
CA SER A 31 -4.33 -24.49 -1.71
C SER A 31 -4.34 -23.19 -0.90
N ALA A 32 -4.41 -22.02 -1.55
CA ALA A 32 -4.39 -20.75 -0.83
C ALA A 32 -5.56 -20.61 0.15
N THR A 33 -5.27 -20.16 1.36
CA THR A 33 -6.25 -19.99 2.44
C THR A 33 -6.36 -18.54 2.93
N ALA A 34 -5.44 -17.66 2.52
CA ALA A 34 -5.38 -16.27 2.91
C ALA A 34 -4.80 -15.43 1.77
N THR A 35 -4.88 -14.11 1.90
CA THR A 35 -4.42 -13.17 0.88
C THR A 35 -3.42 -12.17 1.46
N LEU A 36 -2.27 -12.00 0.77
CA LEU A 36 -1.29 -10.95 1.03
C LEU A 36 -1.25 -10.01 -0.18
N VAL A 37 -1.59 -8.75 0.05
CA VAL A 37 -1.62 -7.71 -0.99
C VAL A 37 -0.47 -6.74 -0.81
N GLY A 38 0.29 -6.50 -1.87
CA GLY A 38 1.47 -5.67 -1.84
C GLY A 38 1.35 -4.36 -2.62
N PHE A 39 1.93 -3.30 -2.03
CA PHE A 39 2.04 -1.95 -2.57
C PHE A 39 3.51 -1.53 -2.63
N HIS A 40 4.05 -1.47 -3.83
CA HIS A 40 5.47 -1.19 -4.08
C HIS A 40 5.87 0.26 -3.77
N GLY A 41 7.18 0.50 -3.61
CA GLY A 41 7.74 1.85 -3.43
C GLY A 41 7.75 2.68 -4.71
N TYR A 42 8.09 3.97 -4.59
CA TYR A 42 8.30 4.84 -5.75
C TYR A 42 9.47 4.34 -6.59
N GLN A 43 9.34 4.39 -7.91
CA GLN A 43 10.30 3.83 -8.88
C GLN A 43 10.47 2.31 -8.83
N GLU A 44 9.54 1.60 -8.23
CA GLU A 44 9.41 0.16 -8.32
C GLU A 44 8.26 -0.23 -9.26
N ASN A 45 7.93 -1.52 -9.31
CA ASN A 45 6.82 -2.06 -10.07
C ASN A 45 6.26 -3.34 -9.41
N ALA A 46 5.10 -3.79 -9.89
CA ALA A 46 4.45 -4.97 -9.34
C ALA A 46 5.29 -6.24 -9.43
N ALA A 47 6.14 -6.40 -10.45
CA ALA A 47 6.96 -7.60 -10.60
C ALA A 47 8.03 -7.68 -9.50
N LEU A 48 8.76 -6.58 -9.26
CA LEU A 48 9.75 -6.50 -8.18
C LEU A 48 9.09 -6.76 -6.81
N HIS A 49 7.93 -6.16 -6.58
CA HIS A 49 7.25 -6.31 -5.29
C HIS A 49 6.64 -7.70 -5.10
N LEU A 50 6.21 -8.38 -6.17
CA LEU A 50 5.72 -9.76 -6.08
C LEU A 50 6.82 -10.71 -5.58
N GLU A 51 8.08 -10.51 -5.99
CA GLU A 51 9.20 -11.30 -5.47
C GLU A 51 9.40 -11.10 -3.96
N VAL A 52 9.17 -9.88 -3.47
CA VAL A 52 9.19 -9.61 -2.03
C VAL A 52 8.04 -10.31 -1.32
N LEU A 53 6.83 -10.27 -1.86
CA LEU A 53 5.69 -10.99 -1.28
C LEU A 53 5.94 -12.49 -1.22
N ARG A 54 6.56 -13.10 -2.25
CA ARG A 54 6.97 -14.50 -2.26
C ARG A 54 7.96 -14.81 -1.13
N ARG A 55 8.93 -13.94 -0.90
CA ARG A 55 9.89 -14.09 0.21
C ARG A 55 9.22 -13.99 1.59
N ILE A 56 8.26 -13.09 1.75
CA ILE A 56 7.47 -12.97 2.99
C ILE A 56 6.57 -14.20 3.17
N ALA A 57 5.89 -14.64 2.12
CA ALA A 57 5.04 -15.82 2.14
C ALA A 57 5.85 -17.10 2.41
N ASN A 58 7.08 -17.15 1.88
CA ASN A 58 7.90 -18.36 1.91
C ASN A 58 7.10 -19.56 1.34
N GLU A 59 6.92 -20.65 2.09
CA GLU A 59 6.16 -21.82 1.66
C GLU A 59 4.65 -21.79 2.03
N ARG A 60 4.17 -20.69 2.59
CA ARG A 60 2.75 -20.52 2.96
C ARG A 60 1.87 -20.44 1.72
N PRO A 61 0.79 -21.22 1.64
CA PRO A 61 -0.12 -21.20 0.50
C PRO A 61 -1.03 -19.95 0.56
N LEU A 62 -0.54 -18.84 0.04
CA LEU A 62 -1.25 -17.55 0.04
C LEU A 62 -1.58 -17.10 -1.38
N ASN A 63 -2.69 -16.39 -1.53
CA ASN A 63 -2.87 -15.51 -2.69
C ASN A 63 -1.95 -14.31 -2.52
N LEU A 64 -0.99 -14.15 -3.40
CA LEU A 64 -0.10 -13.00 -3.45
C LEU A 64 -0.58 -12.06 -4.55
N ILE A 65 -0.98 -10.84 -4.17
CA ILE A 65 -1.45 -9.83 -5.11
C ILE A 65 -0.50 -8.64 -5.05
N SER A 66 0.25 -8.39 -6.11
CA SER A 66 1.09 -7.20 -6.22
C SER A 66 0.45 -6.18 -7.15
N ILE A 67 0.01 -5.05 -6.61
CA ILE A 67 -0.70 -4.02 -7.34
C ILE A 67 0.29 -3.00 -7.89
N GLN A 68 0.21 -2.74 -9.20
CA GLN A 68 1.01 -1.73 -9.90
C GLN A 68 0.36 -0.35 -9.70
N ALA A 69 1.13 0.62 -9.23
CA ALA A 69 0.68 2.01 -9.17
C ALA A 69 0.26 2.54 -10.55
N LEU A 70 -0.73 3.44 -10.59
CA LEU A 70 -1.33 3.91 -11.85
C LEU A 70 -0.39 4.78 -12.69
N ASN A 71 0.48 5.59 -12.05
CA ASN A 71 1.36 6.53 -12.74
C ASN A 71 2.66 5.83 -13.16
N ARG A 72 2.67 5.29 -14.39
CA ARG A 72 3.83 4.60 -14.98
C ARG A 72 4.73 5.57 -15.72
N PHE A 73 6.03 5.37 -15.58
CA PHE A 73 7.04 6.15 -16.27
C PHE A 73 8.33 5.34 -16.52
N TYR A 74 9.21 5.85 -17.35
CA TYR A 74 10.49 5.23 -17.62
C TYR A 74 11.58 5.78 -16.70
N THR A 75 12.40 4.91 -16.14
CA THR A 75 13.69 5.31 -15.55
C THR A 75 14.66 5.72 -16.64
N ARG A 76 15.81 6.30 -16.24
CA ARG A 76 16.90 6.60 -17.16
C ARG A 76 17.44 5.33 -17.87
N ALA A 77 17.31 4.16 -17.24
CA ALA A 77 17.68 2.87 -17.82
C ALA A 77 16.60 2.27 -18.73
N ASN A 78 15.58 3.03 -19.11
CA ASN A 78 14.45 2.62 -19.94
C ASN A 78 13.62 1.45 -19.34
N THR A 79 13.61 1.32 -18.02
CA THR A 79 12.78 0.36 -17.31
C THR A 79 11.47 1.01 -16.91
N VAL A 80 10.33 0.32 -17.11
CA VAL A 80 9.02 0.80 -16.67
C VAL A 80 8.87 0.59 -15.17
N VAL A 81 8.62 1.68 -14.48
CA VAL A 81 8.35 1.75 -13.04
C VAL A 81 7.11 2.59 -12.80
N ALA A 82 6.68 2.72 -11.54
CA ALA A 82 5.48 3.50 -11.23
C ALA A 82 5.59 4.24 -9.90
N GLY A 83 4.63 5.14 -9.68
CA GLY A 83 4.43 5.86 -8.44
C GLY A 83 2.94 6.04 -8.16
N TRP A 84 2.57 6.05 -6.88
CA TRP A 84 1.17 6.11 -6.46
C TRP A 84 0.60 7.50 -6.61
N MET A 85 1.40 8.52 -6.35
CA MET A 85 0.96 9.93 -6.44
C MET A 85 2.15 10.89 -6.45
N THR A 86 1.85 12.13 -6.85
CA THR A 86 2.72 13.29 -6.69
C THR A 86 2.05 14.31 -5.76
N SER A 87 2.60 15.50 -5.65
CA SER A 87 1.95 16.63 -4.96
C SER A 87 0.81 17.24 -5.78
N GLU A 88 0.84 17.07 -7.12
CA GLU A 88 -0.19 17.58 -8.03
C GLU A 88 -1.43 16.69 -7.97
N ASP A 89 -2.61 17.30 -7.85
CA ASP A 89 -3.92 16.63 -7.78
C ASP A 89 -3.95 15.46 -6.78
N ARG A 90 -3.25 15.62 -5.67
CA ARG A 90 -2.99 14.55 -4.69
C ARG A 90 -4.28 13.86 -4.21
N GLU A 91 -5.32 14.63 -3.91
CA GLU A 91 -6.58 14.09 -3.39
C GLU A 91 -7.31 13.24 -4.43
N LEU A 92 -7.29 13.66 -5.70
CA LEU A 92 -7.84 12.88 -6.80
C LEU A 92 -7.06 11.59 -7.00
N ALA A 93 -5.73 11.67 -6.99
CA ALA A 93 -4.87 10.47 -7.09
C ALA A 93 -5.10 9.48 -5.93
N ILE A 94 -5.35 9.97 -4.71
CA ILE A 94 -5.71 9.12 -3.56
C ILE A 94 -7.04 8.41 -3.81
N ALA A 95 -8.08 9.14 -4.22
CA ALA A 95 -9.40 8.58 -4.48
C ALA A 95 -9.37 7.52 -5.61
N ASP A 96 -8.68 7.84 -6.71
CA ASP A 96 -8.53 6.92 -7.86
C ASP A 96 -7.79 5.63 -7.45
N ASN A 97 -6.72 5.74 -6.67
CA ASN A 97 -5.98 4.58 -6.19
C ASN A 97 -6.80 3.72 -5.23
N ILE A 98 -7.59 4.31 -4.32
CA ILE A 98 -8.46 3.56 -3.41
C ILE A 98 -9.52 2.80 -4.20
N ALA A 99 -10.18 3.45 -5.17
CA ALA A 99 -11.18 2.82 -6.02
C ALA A 99 -10.58 1.68 -6.86
N TYR A 100 -9.39 1.88 -7.40
CA TYR A 100 -8.65 0.87 -8.14
C TYR A 100 -8.30 -0.34 -7.28
N VAL A 101 -7.74 -0.14 -6.09
CA VAL A 101 -7.43 -1.23 -5.15
C VAL A 101 -8.69 -2.01 -4.78
N ALA A 102 -9.79 -1.32 -4.50
CA ALA A 102 -11.08 -1.95 -4.20
C ALA A 102 -11.56 -2.85 -5.36
N ALA A 103 -11.41 -2.38 -6.61
CA ALA A 103 -11.79 -3.15 -7.80
C ALA A 103 -10.93 -4.41 -7.96
N VAL A 104 -9.60 -4.31 -7.79
CA VAL A 104 -8.69 -5.48 -7.83
C VAL A 104 -9.08 -6.51 -6.77
N LEU A 105 -9.33 -6.08 -5.54
CA LEU A 105 -9.69 -6.98 -4.46
C LEU A 105 -11.05 -7.67 -4.69
N ALA A 106 -12.00 -6.95 -5.27
CA ALA A 106 -13.31 -7.52 -5.63
C ALA A 106 -13.17 -8.59 -6.74
N GLU A 107 -12.37 -8.31 -7.76
CA GLU A 107 -12.10 -9.24 -8.86
C GLU A 107 -11.44 -10.52 -8.35
N VAL A 108 -10.32 -10.40 -7.62
CA VAL A 108 -9.60 -11.58 -7.08
C VAL A 108 -10.46 -12.39 -6.10
N ALA A 109 -11.25 -11.74 -5.26
CA ALA A 109 -12.16 -12.47 -4.37
C ALA A 109 -13.26 -13.22 -5.14
N GLY A 110 -13.74 -12.66 -6.25
CA GLY A 110 -14.69 -13.33 -7.14
C GLY A 110 -14.08 -14.57 -7.79
N GLU A 111 -12.80 -14.53 -8.15
CA GLU A 111 -12.08 -15.62 -8.78
C GLU A 111 -11.67 -16.73 -7.79
N THR A 112 -11.19 -16.35 -6.61
CA THR A 112 -10.61 -17.29 -5.64
C THR A 112 -11.58 -17.73 -4.56
N GLY A 113 -12.66 -17.00 -4.31
CA GLY A 113 -13.58 -17.22 -3.20
C GLY A 113 -12.98 -16.81 -1.83
N ILE A 114 -11.71 -16.39 -1.77
CA ILE A 114 -11.01 -16.07 -0.53
C ILE A 114 -11.19 -14.59 -0.20
N THR A 115 -11.84 -14.33 0.93
CA THR A 115 -12.08 -12.96 1.43
C THR A 115 -11.29 -12.61 2.68
N ARG A 116 -10.91 -13.60 3.48
CA ARG A 116 -10.13 -13.49 4.72
C ARG A 116 -9.40 -14.80 5.01
N PRO A 117 -8.29 -14.80 5.76
CA PRO A 117 -7.56 -13.61 6.24
C PRO A 117 -6.97 -12.75 5.11
N LEU A 118 -6.87 -11.42 5.34
CA LEU A 118 -6.35 -10.45 4.39
C LEU A 118 -5.31 -9.56 5.09
N VAL A 119 -4.09 -9.50 4.55
CA VAL A 119 -3.02 -8.65 5.07
C VAL A 119 -2.50 -7.73 3.95
N TYR A 120 -2.28 -6.47 4.28
CA TYR A 120 -1.66 -5.50 3.37
C TYR A 120 -0.18 -5.32 3.70
N ALA A 121 0.68 -5.26 2.69
CA ALA A 121 2.11 -5.01 2.83
C ALA A 121 2.53 -3.82 1.94
N GLY A 122 3.14 -2.80 2.52
CA GLY A 122 3.61 -1.63 1.80
C GLY A 122 5.09 -1.35 2.06
N PHE A 123 5.74 -0.79 1.03
CA PHE A 123 7.10 -0.29 1.13
C PHE A 123 7.15 1.18 0.72
N SER A 124 7.82 2.03 1.53
CA SER A 124 8.05 3.43 1.20
C SER A 124 6.73 4.14 0.82
N GLN A 125 6.60 4.69 -0.39
CA GLN A 125 5.34 5.29 -0.87
C GLN A 125 4.15 4.33 -0.82
N GLY A 126 4.38 3.03 -0.98
CA GLY A 126 3.36 1.99 -0.91
C GLY A 126 2.78 1.77 0.50
N VAL A 127 3.50 2.17 1.57
CA VAL A 127 2.99 2.12 2.94
C VAL A 127 1.73 2.97 3.08
N ALA A 128 1.73 4.17 2.50
CA ALA A 128 0.55 5.03 2.51
C ALA A 128 -0.65 4.37 1.82
N MET A 129 -0.43 3.55 0.79
CA MET A 129 -1.50 2.80 0.13
C MET A 129 -1.98 1.61 0.95
N ALA A 130 -1.08 0.90 1.66
CA ALA A 130 -1.47 -0.17 2.57
C ALA A 130 -2.40 0.35 3.69
N TYR A 131 -2.07 1.47 4.30
CA TYR A 131 -2.92 2.11 5.31
C TYR A 131 -4.25 2.62 4.72
N ARG A 132 -4.23 3.24 3.54
CA ARG A 132 -5.46 3.69 2.87
C ARG A 132 -6.36 2.53 2.47
N ALA A 133 -5.78 1.43 2.00
CA ALA A 133 -6.55 0.22 1.73
C ALA A 133 -7.22 -0.30 3.01
N ALA A 134 -6.49 -0.34 4.13
CA ALA A 134 -7.03 -0.76 5.41
C ALA A 134 -8.14 0.16 5.95
N ALA A 135 -8.01 1.48 5.73
CA ALA A 135 -8.94 2.48 6.27
C ALA A 135 -10.17 2.71 5.39
N PHE A 136 -10.03 2.68 4.06
CA PHE A 136 -11.04 3.20 3.14
C PHE A 136 -11.60 2.17 2.16
N VAL A 137 -10.90 1.07 1.88
CA VAL A 137 -11.50 -0.03 1.13
C VAL A 137 -12.44 -0.77 2.08
N GLN A 138 -13.72 -0.82 1.72
CA GLN A 138 -14.77 -1.46 2.54
C GLN A 138 -14.61 -2.98 2.58
N ARG A 139 -13.49 -3.43 3.09
CA ARG A 139 -13.15 -4.83 3.24
C ARG A 139 -12.31 -5.04 4.50
N PRO A 140 -12.77 -5.85 5.46
CA PRO A 140 -11.99 -6.12 6.66
C PRO A 140 -10.61 -6.66 6.30
N CYS A 141 -9.57 -6.14 6.94
CA CYS A 141 -8.22 -6.71 6.86
C CYS A 141 -7.70 -7.06 8.26
N ASP A 142 -6.79 -8.03 8.31
CA ASP A 142 -6.36 -8.68 9.54
C ASP A 142 -4.99 -8.18 10.01
N GLY A 143 -4.30 -7.40 9.17
CA GLY A 143 -3.01 -6.81 9.51
C GLY A 143 -2.45 -5.89 8.44
N VAL A 144 -1.57 -4.99 8.86
CA VAL A 144 -0.76 -4.15 7.96
C VAL A 144 0.72 -4.37 8.24
N ILE A 145 1.50 -4.62 7.21
CA ILE A 145 2.97 -4.66 7.22
C ILE A 145 3.46 -3.39 6.54
N ALA A 146 4.05 -2.49 7.32
CA ALA A 146 4.49 -1.17 6.89
C ALA A 146 6.00 -1.05 7.00
N LEU A 147 6.72 -1.04 5.87
CA LEU A 147 8.16 -0.90 5.85
C LEU A 147 8.59 0.45 5.28
N ALA A 148 9.32 1.22 6.10
CA ALA A 148 10.04 2.42 5.67
C ALA A 148 9.15 3.50 5.03
N GLY A 149 7.96 3.73 5.58
CA GLY A 149 7.03 4.75 5.09
C GLY A 149 6.07 5.25 6.14
N ASP A 150 5.58 6.47 5.94
CA ASP A 150 4.77 7.21 6.90
C ASP A 150 3.29 6.74 6.92
N VAL A 151 2.65 6.84 8.08
CA VAL A 151 1.18 6.82 8.19
C VAL A 151 0.62 8.10 7.55
N PRO A 152 -0.21 8.02 6.51
CA PRO A 152 -0.66 9.22 5.82
C PRO A 152 -1.63 10.04 6.69
N PRO A 153 -1.57 11.40 6.63
CA PRO A 153 -2.40 12.27 7.46
C PRO A 153 -3.91 12.05 7.30
N ASP A 154 -4.36 11.66 6.13
CA ASP A 154 -5.76 11.35 5.82
C ASP A 154 -6.27 10.07 6.50
N VAL A 155 -5.38 9.18 6.92
CA VAL A 155 -5.71 7.94 7.65
C VAL A 155 -5.75 8.15 9.16
N VAL A 156 -4.98 9.09 9.70
CA VAL A 156 -4.89 9.32 11.16
C VAL A 156 -6.27 9.47 11.84
N PRO A 157 -7.25 10.21 11.29
CA PRO A 157 -8.59 10.31 11.88
C PRO A 157 -9.36 8.98 11.90
N MET A 158 -8.98 8.02 11.05
CA MET A 158 -9.61 6.70 10.92
C MET A 158 -8.82 5.61 11.65
N ALA A 159 -7.71 5.96 12.30
CA ALA A 159 -6.74 5.00 12.83
C ALA A 159 -7.35 4.01 13.84
N ALA A 160 -8.36 4.40 14.61
CA ALA A 160 -9.04 3.50 15.56
C ALA A 160 -9.68 2.26 14.89
N GLY A 161 -9.93 2.29 13.58
CA GLY A 161 -10.44 1.16 12.80
C GLY A 161 -9.36 0.32 12.13
N LEU A 162 -8.10 0.67 12.26
CA LEU A 162 -7.00 -0.08 11.65
C LEU A 162 -6.73 -1.40 12.41
N PRO A 163 -6.32 -2.46 11.69
CA PRO A 163 -5.89 -3.69 12.33
C PRO A 163 -4.52 -3.52 13.00
N ILE A 164 -4.08 -4.57 13.68
CA ILE A 164 -2.71 -4.66 14.17
C ILE A 164 -1.71 -4.37 13.04
N THR A 165 -0.66 -3.65 13.37
CA THR A 165 0.32 -3.16 12.38
C THR A 165 1.74 -3.54 12.79
N LEU A 166 2.51 -4.11 11.86
CA LEU A 166 3.96 -4.27 11.96
C LEU A 166 4.64 -3.13 11.23
N ILE A 167 5.39 -2.31 11.94
CA ILE A 167 6.19 -1.21 11.38
C ILE A 167 7.67 -1.58 11.37
N GLY A 168 8.33 -1.47 10.23
CA GLY A 168 9.75 -1.71 10.06
C GLY A 168 10.54 -0.50 9.60
N ARG A 169 11.79 -0.39 10.09
CA ARG A 169 12.73 0.66 9.70
C ARG A 169 14.17 0.18 9.77
N GLY A 170 14.96 0.54 8.75
CA GLY A 170 16.42 0.42 8.81
C GLY A 170 17.02 1.52 9.68
N SER A 171 18.05 1.20 10.49
CA SER A 171 18.72 2.19 11.36
C SER A 171 19.38 3.33 10.56
N GLU A 172 19.75 3.05 9.30
CA GLU A 172 20.40 3.98 8.38
C GLU A 172 19.43 4.58 7.33
N ASP A 173 18.12 4.39 7.52
CA ASP A 173 17.11 4.94 6.63
C ASP A 173 17.01 6.46 6.79
N ALA A 174 17.43 7.19 5.74
CA ALA A 174 17.40 8.65 5.72
C ALA A 174 16.03 9.23 5.30
N TRP A 175 15.11 8.42 4.73
CA TRP A 175 13.80 8.86 4.27
C TRP A 175 12.72 8.71 5.35
N TYR A 176 12.69 7.55 5.98
CA TYR A 176 11.81 7.27 7.10
C TYR A 176 12.65 7.32 8.40
N SER A 177 12.79 8.52 8.95
CA SER A 177 13.66 8.76 10.13
C SER A 177 13.07 8.13 11.41
N VAL A 178 13.88 8.07 12.46
CA VAL A 178 13.43 7.59 13.78
C VAL A 178 12.33 8.46 14.36
N GLU A 179 12.40 9.78 14.13
CA GLU A 179 11.37 10.73 14.58
C GLU A 179 10.03 10.49 13.92
N LYS A 180 10.03 10.21 12.61
CA LYS A 180 8.81 9.86 11.85
C LYS A 180 8.21 8.56 12.37
N MET A 181 9.01 7.51 12.50
CA MET A 181 8.54 6.23 13.04
C MET A 181 7.96 6.40 14.45
N THR A 182 8.62 7.14 15.32
CA THR A 182 8.16 7.41 16.69
C THR A 182 6.82 8.15 16.69
N ALA A 183 6.66 9.15 15.81
CA ALA A 183 5.40 9.89 15.67
C ALA A 183 4.25 8.99 15.17
N ASP A 184 4.51 8.16 14.15
CA ASP A 184 3.53 7.23 13.59
C ASP A 184 3.10 6.17 14.60
N VAL A 185 4.06 5.55 15.30
CA VAL A 185 3.78 4.57 16.37
C VAL A 185 2.97 5.20 17.49
N SER A 186 3.32 6.42 17.90
CA SER A 186 2.59 7.15 18.94
C SER A 186 1.15 7.46 18.51
N ALA A 187 0.95 7.91 17.27
CA ALA A 187 -0.37 8.22 16.73
C ALA A 187 -1.26 6.97 16.65
N LEU A 188 -0.73 5.87 16.13
CA LEU A 188 -1.47 4.60 16.03
C LEU A 188 -1.82 4.04 17.41
N ARG A 189 -0.86 3.97 18.33
CA ARG A 189 -1.11 3.51 19.70
C ARG A 189 -2.08 4.42 20.46
N GLY A 190 -1.98 5.73 20.25
CA GLY A 190 -2.92 6.70 20.79
C GLY A 190 -4.35 6.50 20.31
N ALA A 191 -4.54 5.94 19.12
CA ALA A 191 -5.83 5.54 18.56
C ALA A 191 -6.27 4.11 18.97
N GLY A 192 -5.49 3.40 19.79
CA GLY A 192 -5.80 2.04 20.25
C GLY A 192 -5.32 0.92 19.33
N VAL A 193 -4.54 1.22 18.30
CA VAL A 193 -3.98 0.20 17.40
C VAL A 193 -2.81 -0.52 18.09
N THR A 194 -2.80 -1.84 18.01
CA THR A 194 -1.63 -2.64 18.41
C THR A 194 -0.54 -2.47 17.36
N VAL A 195 0.64 -1.98 17.79
CA VAL A 195 1.78 -1.74 16.91
C VAL A 195 2.98 -2.54 17.36
N GLU A 196 3.49 -3.35 16.45
CA GLU A 196 4.75 -4.07 16.57
C GLU A 196 5.84 -3.33 15.79
N GLU A 197 7.02 -3.24 16.36
CA GLU A 197 8.14 -2.52 15.78
C GLU A 197 9.29 -3.47 15.47
N HIS A 198 9.94 -3.29 14.32
CA HIS A 198 11.13 -4.03 13.95
C HIS A 198 12.20 -3.12 13.36
N LEU A 199 13.32 -2.98 14.07
CA LEU A 199 14.48 -2.23 13.63
C LEU A 199 15.57 -3.19 13.15
N PHE A 200 16.28 -2.80 12.09
CA PHE A 200 17.36 -3.60 11.53
C PHE A 200 18.52 -2.71 11.04
N ALA A 201 19.73 -3.27 10.99
CA ALA A 201 20.93 -2.55 10.61
C ALA A 201 21.07 -2.49 9.08
N ALA A 202 20.35 -1.54 8.44
CA ALA A 202 20.46 -1.25 7.02
C ALA A 202 19.76 0.09 6.70
N GLY A 203 19.79 0.49 5.40
CA GLY A 203 19.11 1.67 4.89
C GLY A 203 17.65 1.42 4.48
N HIS A 204 17.21 2.14 3.44
CA HIS A 204 15.84 2.14 2.92
C HIS A 204 15.58 0.96 1.95
N LEU A 205 15.40 -0.25 2.48
CA LEU A 205 15.24 -1.47 1.68
C LEU A 205 14.51 -2.59 2.44
N TRP A 206 14.06 -3.60 1.71
CA TRP A 206 13.59 -4.87 2.26
C TRP A 206 14.77 -5.70 2.77
N HIS A 207 14.97 -5.72 4.07
CA HIS A 207 16.03 -6.50 4.74
C HIS A 207 15.51 -7.89 5.14
N ASP A 208 16.38 -8.90 5.09
CA ASP A 208 16.01 -10.29 5.37
C ASP A 208 15.40 -10.48 6.77
N SER A 209 15.91 -9.77 7.77
CA SER A 209 15.36 -9.85 9.14
C SER A 209 13.92 -9.30 9.22
N PHE A 210 13.60 -8.23 8.46
CA PHE A 210 12.23 -7.73 8.41
C PHE A 210 11.32 -8.66 7.62
N ILE A 211 11.79 -9.25 6.53
CA ILE A 211 11.04 -10.25 5.75
C ILE A 211 10.69 -11.45 6.64
N ALA A 212 11.65 -11.95 7.42
CA ALA A 212 11.41 -13.04 8.37
C ALA A 212 10.38 -12.65 9.44
N ARG A 213 10.48 -11.42 10.00
CA ARG A 213 9.49 -10.91 10.98
C ARG A 213 8.10 -10.75 10.36
N ALA A 214 8.02 -10.27 9.12
CA ALA A 214 6.76 -10.17 8.37
C ALA A 214 6.13 -11.55 8.14
N GLY A 215 6.94 -12.57 7.85
CA GLY A 215 6.47 -13.95 7.77
C GLY A 215 5.88 -14.46 9.10
N THR A 216 6.53 -14.21 10.22
CA THR A 216 6.00 -14.55 11.55
C THR A 216 4.69 -13.80 11.85
N PHE A 217 4.64 -12.50 11.51
CA PHE A 217 3.43 -11.69 11.65
C PHE A 217 2.25 -12.26 10.84
N LEU A 218 2.51 -12.79 9.64
CA LEU A 218 1.49 -13.48 8.84
C LEU A 218 0.97 -14.73 9.55
N ASP A 219 1.84 -15.57 10.12
CA ASP A 219 1.42 -16.79 10.83
C ASP A 219 0.42 -16.46 11.94
N GLU A 220 0.68 -15.41 12.71
CA GLU A 220 -0.18 -14.94 13.79
C GLU A 220 -1.56 -14.42 13.30
N ARG A 221 -1.65 -13.98 12.04
CA ARG A 221 -2.88 -13.43 11.43
C ARG A 221 -3.67 -14.49 10.68
N ILE A 222 -2.99 -15.52 10.14
CA ILE A 222 -3.62 -16.59 9.36
C ILE A 222 -4.16 -17.69 10.31
N ALA A 223 -3.53 -17.89 11.46
CA ALA A 223 -3.93 -18.91 12.45
C ALA A 223 -5.16 -18.48 13.28
N SER A 224 -5.67 -17.27 13.12
CA SER A 224 -6.81 -16.71 13.87
C SER A 224 -8.13 -16.88 13.10
#